data_292a6916e0d5052730179ecb04cc696d
#
_entry.id   292a6916e0d5052730179ecb04cc696d
#
_cell.length_a   1.000
_cell.length_b   1.000
_cell.length_c   1.000
_cell.angle_alpha   90.00
_cell.angle_beta   90.00
_cell.angle_gamma   90.00
#
_symmetry.space_group_name_H-M   'P 1'
#
loop_
_entity.id
_entity.type
_entity.pdbx_description
1 polymer ?
#
loop_
_entity_poly.entity_id
_entity_poly.type
_entity_poly.pdbx_seq_one_letter_code
_entity_poly.pdbx_strand_id
1 'polypeptide(L)'
;MYMGDVKSKTFLDTNASSATYVAAAAQPTSTFTLANTSFGTNTARKITSTTAGTGDNGKTVTIVGTDHNGDAASEVITLTGSAETSSGTTTAFLSITSATVSAQPAANVSLGMTADVFGSVFQGRTRVRQVNAESGGSIGSVLFRNGSLTGTALLTVRTGATAGDVNTVNIPQDGILYKDGAFVTFDETQCNSATVYFDG
;
A
#
# COMPACT_ATOMS: atom_id res chain seq x y z
N MET A 1 -14.54 -32.95 -11.03
CA MET A 1 -14.21 -31.82 -10.14
C MET A 1 -12.83 -31.32 -10.55
N TYR A 2 -12.75 -30.21 -11.23
CA TYR A 2 -11.47 -29.62 -11.63
C TYR A 2 -10.87 -28.98 -10.36
N MET A 3 -9.87 -29.59 -9.79
CA MET A 3 -9.08 -28.94 -8.74
C MET A 3 -8.12 -27.99 -9.47
N GLY A 4 -8.44 -26.72 -9.48
CA GLY A 4 -7.51 -25.70 -9.93
C GLY A 4 -6.24 -25.74 -9.07
N ASP A 5 -5.09 -25.47 -9.67
CA ASP A 5 -3.83 -25.41 -8.91
C ASP A 5 -3.92 -24.32 -7.86
N VAL A 6 -3.63 -24.66 -6.61
CA VAL A 6 -3.51 -23.67 -5.54
C VAL A 6 -2.26 -22.85 -5.76
N LYS A 7 -2.46 -21.55 -5.88
CA LYS A 7 -1.40 -20.55 -5.99
C LYS A 7 -1.14 -19.91 -4.63
N SER A 8 0.03 -19.34 -4.45
CA SER A 8 0.33 -18.53 -3.28
C SER A 8 0.87 -17.16 -3.67
N LYS A 9 0.56 -16.16 -2.86
CA LYS A 9 1.12 -14.81 -2.98
C LYS A 9 1.44 -14.26 -1.60
N THR A 10 2.67 -13.80 -1.43
CA THR A 10 3.13 -13.18 -0.19
C THR A 10 3.19 -11.67 -0.36
N PHE A 11 2.63 -10.97 0.60
CA PHE A 11 2.74 -9.53 0.80
C PHE A 11 3.69 -9.34 1.98
N LEU A 12 4.91 -8.88 1.69
CA LEU A 12 5.93 -8.67 2.70
C LEU A 12 6.25 -7.19 2.78
N ASP A 13 5.94 -6.60 3.92
CA ASP A 13 6.34 -5.25 4.24
C ASP A 13 7.67 -5.26 5.01
N THR A 14 8.64 -4.55 4.48
CA THR A 14 9.99 -4.45 5.07
C THR A 14 10.35 -3.02 5.47
N ASN A 15 9.42 -2.09 5.30
CA ASN A 15 9.72 -0.67 5.39
C ASN A 15 8.74 0.06 6.31
N ALA A 16 9.24 0.66 7.37
CA ALA A 16 8.45 1.53 8.22
C ALA A 16 8.00 2.79 7.47
N SER A 17 6.77 3.24 7.73
CA SER A 17 6.24 4.49 7.18
C SER A 17 7.11 5.68 7.60
N SER A 18 7.34 6.58 6.68
CA SER A 18 8.16 7.77 6.91
C SER A 18 7.72 8.89 5.97
N ALA A 19 7.75 10.12 6.46
CA ALA A 19 7.46 11.32 5.68
C ALA A 19 8.51 11.62 4.59
N THR A 20 9.66 10.93 4.61
CA THR A 20 10.78 11.13 3.68
C THR A 20 11.18 9.86 2.93
N TYR A 21 10.38 8.79 3.03
CA TYR A 21 10.75 7.48 2.48
C TYR A 21 10.99 7.53 0.96
N VAL A 22 10.10 8.19 0.21
CA VAL A 22 10.16 8.27 -1.25
C VAL A 22 11.17 9.31 -1.71
N ALA A 23 11.15 10.50 -1.11
CA ALA A 23 12.11 11.55 -1.38
C ALA A 23 12.37 12.41 -0.15
N ALA A 24 13.64 12.71 0.10
CA ALA A 24 14.06 13.63 1.16
C ALA A 24 13.50 15.05 0.92
N ALA A 25 13.43 15.83 2.00
CA ALA A 25 12.97 17.21 1.95
C ALA A 25 13.84 18.07 1.02
N ALA A 26 13.24 18.64 -0.01
CA ALA A 26 13.92 19.40 -1.06
C ALA A 26 13.01 20.48 -1.67
N GLN A 27 13.61 21.37 -2.45
CA GLN A 27 12.94 22.37 -3.29
C GLN A 27 13.28 22.12 -4.77
N PRO A 28 12.77 21.04 -5.38
CA PRO A 28 13.10 20.72 -6.76
C PRO A 28 12.54 21.77 -7.72
N THR A 29 13.29 22.11 -8.76
CA THR A 29 12.82 23.00 -9.82
C THR A 29 11.85 22.32 -10.79
N SER A 30 11.93 21.00 -10.90
CA SER A 30 11.06 20.19 -11.77
C SER A 30 10.75 18.81 -11.19
N THR A 31 11.76 18.03 -10.82
CA THR A 31 11.61 16.61 -10.46
C THR A 31 12.34 16.32 -9.15
N PHE A 32 11.71 15.50 -8.29
CA PHE A 32 12.35 14.99 -7.08
C PHE A 32 13.41 13.94 -7.43
N THR A 33 14.49 13.93 -6.67
CA THR A 33 15.39 12.77 -6.61
C THR A 33 14.75 11.74 -5.70
N LEU A 34 14.35 10.59 -6.26
CA LEU A 34 13.72 9.51 -5.51
C LEU A 34 14.79 8.71 -4.75
N ALA A 35 14.59 8.53 -3.45
CA ALA A 35 15.43 7.70 -2.59
C ALA A 35 14.99 6.23 -2.67
N ASN A 36 13.67 5.99 -2.65
CA ASN A 36 13.05 4.67 -2.78
C ASN A 36 11.91 4.73 -3.77
N THR A 37 11.80 3.69 -4.59
CA THR A 37 10.81 3.58 -5.68
C THR A 37 9.85 2.40 -5.51
N SER A 38 10.06 1.55 -4.49
CA SER A 38 9.23 0.37 -4.17
C SER A 38 9.07 0.21 -2.67
N PHE A 39 8.08 -0.54 -2.23
CA PHE A 39 7.62 -0.58 -0.84
C PHE A 39 7.65 -1.97 -0.20
N GLY A 40 8.26 -2.96 -0.87
CA GLY A 40 8.33 -4.34 -0.42
C GLY A 40 7.87 -5.32 -1.49
N THR A 41 7.63 -6.58 -1.11
CA THR A 41 7.20 -7.62 -2.05
C THR A 41 5.68 -7.61 -2.20
N ASN A 42 5.18 -7.30 -3.40
CA ASN A 42 3.75 -7.19 -3.74
C ASN A 42 2.97 -6.17 -2.89
N THR A 43 3.65 -5.30 -2.16
CA THR A 43 3.04 -4.29 -1.29
C THR A 43 3.00 -2.94 -1.98
N ALA A 44 1.87 -2.28 -1.91
CA ALA A 44 1.66 -0.92 -2.41
C ALA A 44 1.36 0.02 -1.23
N ARG A 45 1.73 1.30 -1.38
CA ARG A 45 1.53 2.34 -0.38
C ARG A 45 0.89 3.57 -1.00
N LYS A 46 0.11 4.29 -0.23
CA LYS A 46 -0.30 5.66 -0.58
C LYS A 46 0.85 6.60 -0.28
N ILE A 47 1.08 7.54 -1.21
CA ILE A 47 2.17 8.49 -1.09
C ILE A 47 1.65 9.74 -0.39
N THR A 48 2.44 10.23 0.56
CA THR A 48 2.16 11.49 1.27
C THR A 48 3.17 12.56 0.85
N SER A 49 2.74 13.81 0.84
CA SER A 49 3.63 14.96 0.71
C SER A 49 3.54 15.81 1.96
N THR A 50 4.68 16.22 2.50
CA THR A 50 4.76 17.13 3.65
C THR A 50 5.51 18.37 3.23
N THR A 51 4.92 19.55 3.45
CA THR A 51 5.54 20.85 3.18
C THR A 51 5.70 21.62 4.48
N ALA A 52 6.84 22.32 4.63
CA ALA A 52 7.12 23.13 5.80
C ALA A 52 6.71 24.62 5.62
N GLY A 53 6.13 25.00 4.46
CA GLY A 53 5.89 26.42 4.14
C GLY A 53 4.52 26.73 3.59
N THR A 54 3.97 27.89 3.99
CA THR A 54 2.68 28.40 3.50
C THR A 54 2.72 28.93 2.07
N GLY A 55 3.92 29.18 1.52
CA GLY A 55 4.11 29.66 0.13
C GLY A 55 3.88 28.61 -0.95
N ASP A 56 3.56 27.37 -0.57
CA ASP A 56 3.38 26.25 -1.52
C ASP A 56 1.91 25.92 -1.77
N ASN A 57 1.00 26.69 -1.18
CA ASN A 57 -0.43 26.48 -1.38
C ASN A 57 -0.83 26.51 -2.86
N GLY A 58 -1.52 25.45 -3.29
CA GLY A 58 -1.97 25.28 -4.68
C GLY A 58 -0.92 24.78 -5.67
N LYS A 59 0.37 24.68 -5.30
CA LYS A 59 1.34 23.92 -6.09
C LYS A 59 1.02 22.45 -6.03
N THR A 60 1.45 21.71 -7.05
CA THR A 60 1.14 20.27 -7.13
C THR A 60 2.39 19.44 -7.31
N VAL A 61 2.29 18.19 -6.85
CA VAL A 61 3.24 17.11 -7.14
C VAL A 61 2.52 16.02 -7.91
N THR A 62 2.99 15.72 -9.11
CA THR A 62 2.48 14.60 -9.92
C THR A 62 3.34 13.38 -9.64
N ILE A 63 2.73 12.33 -9.12
CA ILE A 63 3.34 11.02 -8.90
C ILE A 63 2.99 10.12 -10.08
N VAL A 64 3.98 9.45 -10.67
CA VAL A 64 3.81 8.48 -11.75
C VAL A 64 4.45 7.15 -11.34
N GLY A 65 3.79 6.06 -11.62
CA GLY A 65 4.28 4.73 -11.26
C GLY A 65 3.33 3.61 -11.70
N THR A 66 3.32 2.53 -10.93
CA THR A 66 2.34 1.45 -11.09
C THR A 66 1.49 1.34 -9.83
N ASP A 67 0.21 1.06 -10.00
CA ASP A 67 -0.71 0.86 -8.88
C ASP A 67 -0.55 -0.53 -8.23
N HIS A 68 -1.38 -0.82 -7.23
CA HIS A 68 -1.41 -2.10 -6.51
C HIS A 68 -1.74 -3.32 -7.38
N ASN A 69 -2.23 -3.12 -8.60
CA ASN A 69 -2.49 -4.16 -9.60
C ASN A 69 -1.30 -4.38 -10.55
N GLY A 70 -0.34 -3.45 -10.58
CA GLY A 70 0.75 -3.41 -11.55
C GLY A 70 0.43 -2.61 -12.81
N ASP A 71 -0.74 -1.94 -12.85
CA ASP A 71 -1.15 -1.09 -13.98
C ASP A 71 -0.50 0.29 -13.87
N ALA A 72 -0.23 0.93 -15.01
CA ALA A 72 0.32 2.28 -15.03
C ALA A 72 -0.65 3.26 -14.36
N ALA A 73 -0.13 4.06 -13.43
CA ALA A 73 -0.91 5.03 -12.66
C ALA A 73 -0.20 6.36 -12.55
N SER A 74 -1.01 7.42 -12.50
CA SER A 74 -0.55 8.78 -12.23
C SER A 74 -1.57 9.50 -11.36
N GLU A 75 -1.11 10.21 -10.34
CA GLU A 75 -1.98 11.01 -9.47
C GLU A 75 -1.31 12.32 -9.08
N VAL A 76 -2.11 13.35 -8.89
CA VAL A 76 -1.68 14.70 -8.54
C VAL A 76 -2.02 14.97 -7.07
N ILE A 77 -1.01 15.29 -6.28
CA ILE A 77 -1.16 15.77 -4.91
C ILE A 77 -1.11 17.30 -4.94
N THR A 78 -2.12 17.97 -4.38
CA THR A 78 -2.09 19.42 -4.17
C THR A 78 -1.48 19.74 -2.82
N LEU A 79 -0.45 20.57 -2.80
CA LEU A 79 0.20 21.04 -1.58
C LEU A 79 -0.74 22.05 -0.88
N THR A 80 -0.95 21.86 0.41
CA THR A 80 -1.89 22.68 1.18
C THR A 80 -1.27 23.99 1.71
N GLY A 81 0.03 24.13 1.59
CA GLY A 81 0.77 25.34 2.00
C GLY A 81 0.78 25.62 3.49
N SER A 82 0.33 24.69 4.30
CA SER A 82 0.41 24.78 5.77
C SER A 82 1.70 24.12 6.26
N ALA A 83 2.33 24.68 7.30
CA ALA A 83 3.46 24.04 7.93
C ALA A 83 3.04 22.63 8.44
N GLU A 84 3.85 21.63 8.10
CA GLU A 84 3.68 20.24 8.52
C GLU A 84 2.37 19.54 8.12
N THR A 85 1.62 20.07 7.17
CA THR A 85 0.44 19.39 6.65
C THR A 85 0.84 18.37 5.59
N SER A 86 0.43 17.13 5.76
CA SER A 86 0.56 16.11 4.73
C SER A 86 -0.73 15.97 3.93
N SER A 87 -0.61 15.99 2.61
CA SER A 87 -1.62 15.54 1.68
C SER A 87 -1.15 14.25 1.02
N GLY A 88 -2.05 13.43 0.52
CA GLY A 88 -1.67 12.11 0.02
C GLY A 88 -2.47 11.69 -1.20
N THR A 89 -1.97 10.63 -1.85
CA THR A 89 -2.66 9.98 -2.96
C THR A 89 -3.83 9.13 -2.46
N THR A 90 -4.84 8.97 -3.30
CA THR A 90 -5.90 7.97 -3.13
C THR A 90 -5.47 6.62 -3.68
N THR A 91 -4.66 6.63 -4.74
CA THR A 91 -4.04 5.45 -5.34
C THR A 91 -2.94 4.90 -4.43
N ALA A 92 -2.95 3.59 -4.24
CA ALA A 92 -1.84 2.87 -3.63
C ALA A 92 -0.86 2.45 -4.75
N PHE A 93 0.36 2.97 -4.69
CA PHE A 93 1.42 2.68 -5.67
C PHE A 93 2.26 1.48 -5.23
N LEU A 94 2.45 0.53 -6.14
CA LEU A 94 3.38 -0.59 -6.01
C LEU A 94 4.82 -0.14 -6.28
N SER A 95 4.98 0.76 -7.24
CA SER A 95 6.25 1.40 -7.56
C SER A 95 6.05 2.83 -8.04
N ILE A 96 7.09 3.67 -7.90
CA ILE A 96 7.11 5.05 -8.40
C ILE A 96 8.24 5.17 -9.42
N THR A 97 7.95 5.76 -10.56
CA THR A 97 8.94 6.04 -11.61
C THR A 97 9.39 7.49 -11.60
N SER A 98 8.50 8.42 -11.25
CA SER A 98 8.84 9.84 -11.14
C SER A 98 7.89 10.60 -10.20
N ALA A 99 8.39 11.71 -9.67
CA ALA A 99 7.61 12.70 -8.95
C ALA A 99 8.03 14.09 -9.43
N THR A 100 7.09 14.86 -10.01
CA THR A 100 7.37 16.18 -10.61
C THR A 100 6.53 17.26 -9.94
N VAL A 101 7.12 18.46 -9.78
CA VAL A 101 6.40 19.62 -9.24
C VAL A 101 5.91 20.53 -10.37
N SER A 102 4.76 21.16 -10.17
CA SER A 102 4.22 22.16 -11.11
C SER A 102 5.03 23.46 -11.14
N ALA A 103 5.66 23.80 -10.01
CA ALA A 103 6.56 24.93 -9.84
C ALA A 103 7.48 24.67 -8.65
N GLN A 104 8.67 25.31 -8.63
CA GLN A 104 9.60 25.17 -7.52
C GLN A 104 8.91 25.53 -6.19
N PRO A 105 8.95 24.66 -5.17
CA PRO A 105 8.42 24.97 -3.85
C PRO A 105 9.18 26.12 -3.20
N ALA A 106 8.46 26.94 -2.42
CA ALA A 106 9.07 28.03 -1.63
C ALA A 106 9.75 27.49 -0.36
N ALA A 107 9.27 26.35 0.13
CA ALA A 107 9.85 25.63 1.26
C ALA A 107 10.17 24.19 0.88
N ASN A 108 10.88 23.48 1.75
CA ASN A 108 11.18 22.08 1.52
C ASN A 108 9.90 21.24 1.51
N VAL A 109 9.79 20.40 0.51
CA VAL A 109 8.73 19.38 0.39
C VAL A 109 9.39 18.01 0.43
N SER A 110 8.86 17.10 1.23
CA SER A 110 9.25 15.69 1.26
C SER A 110 8.13 14.80 0.75
N LEU A 111 8.50 13.62 0.24
CA LEU A 111 7.56 12.59 -0.17
C LEU A 111 7.76 11.35 0.69
N GLY A 112 6.69 10.95 1.34
CA GLY A 112 6.64 9.80 2.23
C GLY A 112 5.61 8.77 1.81
N MET A 113 5.26 7.89 2.74
CA MET A 113 4.24 6.87 2.56
C MET A 113 3.40 6.69 3.82
N THR A 114 2.17 6.19 3.66
CA THR A 114 1.28 5.86 4.78
C THR A 114 1.69 4.54 5.45
N ALA A 115 1.22 4.32 6.69
CA ALA A 115 1.38 3.05 7.40
C ALA A 115 0.54 1.90 6.81
N ASP A 116 -0.56 2.22 6.12
CA ASP A 116 -1.41 1.22 5.49
C ASP A 116 -0.72 0.58 4.29
N VAL A 117 -0.70 -0.75 4.29
CA VAL A 117 -0.21 -1.61 3.22
C VAL A 117 -1.38 -2.14 2.42
N PHE A 118 -1.23 -2.11 1.10
CA PHE A 118 -2.23 -2.55 0.15
C PHE A 118 -1.64 -3.57 -0.82
N GLY A 119 -2.48 -4.50 -1.31
CA GLY A 119 -2.05 -5.44 -2.32
C GLY A 119 -3.21 -6.08 -3.07
N SER A 120 -2.95 -6.52 -4.30
CA SER A 120 -3.87 -7.32 -5.09
C SER A 120 -3.45 -8.79 -5.00
N VAL A 121 -4.32 -9.64 -4.46
CA VAL A 121 -4.12 -11.10 -4.45
C VAL A 121 -4.35 -11.62 -5.86
N PHE A 122 -5.53 -11.33 -6.40
CA PHE A 122 -5.94 -11.70 -7.74
C PHE A 122 -7.05 -10.77 -8.23
N GLN A 123 -6.95 -10.29 -9.47
CA GLN A 123 -7.88 -9.29 -10.02
C GLN A 123 -9.21 -9.88 -10.52
N GLY A 124 -9.25 -11.19 -10.77
CA GLY A 124 -10.44 -11.89 -11.24
C GLY A 124 -11.15 -12.68 -10.15
N ARG A 125 -12.18 -13.43 -10.54
CA ARG A 125 -12.89 -14.33 -9.64
C ARG A 125 -11.94 -15.37 -9.06
N THR A 126 -11.85 -15.45 -7.73
CA THR A 126 -10.92 -16.33 -7.02
C THR A 126 -11.52 -16.86 -5.71
N ARG A 127 -10.91 -17.89 -5.14
CA ARG A 127 -11.22 -18.41 -3.82
C ARG A 127 -9.98 -18.40 -2.95
N VAL A 128 -10.06 -17.77 -1.79
CA VAL A 128 -9.01 -17.81 -0.76
C VAL A 128 -9.22 -19.07 0.07
N ARG A 129 -8.16 -19.89 0.19
CA ARG A 129 -8.14 -21.19 0.87
C ARG A 129 -7.51 -21.15 2.24
N GLN A 130 -6.42 -20.40 2.35
CA GLN A 130 -5.64 -20.27 3.57
C GLN A 130 -4.96 -18.92 3.61
N VAL A 131 -4.74 -18.42 4.79
CA VAL A 131 -3.95 -17.23 5.05
C VAL A 131 -3.00 -17.48 6.21
N ASN A 132 -1.75 -17.12 6.04
CA ASN A 132 -0.76 -17.02 7.11
C ASN A 132 -0.44 -15.54 7.29
N ALA A 133 -0.68 -14.98 8.47
CA ALA A 133 -0.37 -13.61 8.81
C ALA A 133 0.66 -13.57 9.94
N GLU A 134 1.79 -12.92 9.70
CA GLU A 134 2.85 -12.70 10.68
C GLU A 134 2.65 -11.36 11.38
N SER A 135 2.62 -11.37 12.70
CA SER A 135 2.42 -10.16 13.52
C SER A 135 3.61 -9.22 13.44
N GLY A 136 3.32 -7.91 13.32
CA GLY A 136 4.29 -6.82 13.43
C GLY A 136 4.61 -6.42 14.89
N GLY A 137 3.93 -7.04 15.87
CA GLY A 137 4.12 -6.74 17.31
C GLY A 137 3.00 -5.92 17.93
N SER A 138 1.96 -5.60 17.17
CA SER A 138 0.75 -4.94 17.67
C SER A 138 -0.48 -5.74 17.27
N ILE A 139 -1.48 -5.78 18.16
CA ILE A 139 -2.76 -6.42 17.85
C ILE A 139 -3.44 -5.67 16.72
N GLY A 140 -3.84 -6.41 15.69
CA GLY A 140 -4.52 -5.82 14.55
C GLY A 140 -5.23 -6.82 13.66
N SER A 141 -5.36 -6.49 12.39
CA SER A 141 -6.05 -7.33 11.43
C SER A 141 -5.54 -7.14 10.00
N VAL A 142 -5.49 -8.26 9.29
CA VAL A 142 -5.36 -8.30 7.84
C VAL A 142 -6.75 -8.49 7.25
N LEU A 143 -7.16 -7.58 6.38
CA LEU A 143 -8.48 -7.58 5.75
C LEU A 143 -8.37 -8.03 4.30
N PHE A 144 -9.19 -9.02 3.92
CA PHE A 144 -9.33 -9.46 2.53
C PHE A 144 -10.66 -8.97 1.97
N ARG A 145 -10.59 -8.12 0.96
CA ARG A 145 -11.71 -7.36 0.39
C ARG A 145 -12.07 -7.85 -1.00
N ASN A 146 -13.36 -7.78 -1.34
CA ASN A 146 -13.87 -8.13 -2.67
C ASN A 146 -13.92 -6.89 -3.57
N GLY A 147 -13.40 -7.01 -4.77
CA GLY A 147 -13.56 -6.06 -5.87
C GLY A 147 -12.63 -4.84 -5.85
N SER A 148 -12.15 -4.39 -4.69
CA SER A 148 -11.25 -3.24 -4.57
C SER A 148 -10.61 -3.15 -3.19
N LEU A 149 -9.64 -2.24 -3.03
CA LEU A 149 -9.00 -1.94 -1.73
C LEU A 149 -9.99 -1.39 -0.68
N THR A 150 -11.10 -0.80 -1.11
CA THR A 150 -12.16 -0.27 -0.24
C THR A 150 -13.43 -1.13 -0.26
N GLY A 151 -13.40 -2.26 -0.98
CA GLY A 151 -14.53 -3.19 -1.08
C GLY A 151 -14.90 -3.85 0.24
N THR A 152 -15.99 -4.60 0.24
CA THR A 152 -16.44 -5.34 1.43
C THR A 152 -15.39 -6.35 1.88
N ALA A 153 -14.99 -6.31 3.15
CA ALA A 153 -14.13 -7.32 3.74
C ALA A 153 -14.92 -8.62 3.93
N LEU A 154 -14.48 -9.69 3.27
CA LEU A 154 -15.09 -11.02 3.39
C LEU A 154 -14.34 -11.91 4.38
N LEU A 155 -13.07 -11.61 4.65
CA LEU A 155 -12.24 -12.31 5.64
C LEU A 155 -11.43 -11.29 6.41
N THR A 156 -11.39 -11.49 7.73
CA THR A 156 -10.51 -10.75 8.65
C THR A 156 -9.64 -11.73 9.40
N VAL A 157 -8.33 -11.62 9.27
CA VAL A 157 -7.36 -12.40 10.03
C VAL A 157 -6.76 -11.52 11.11
N ARG A 158 -6.87 -11.94 12.37
CA ARG A 158 -6.31 -11.22 13.51
C ARG A 158 -4.81 -11.50 13.64
N THR A 159 -4.04 -10.49 14.02
CA THR A 159 -2.62 -10.62 14.39
C THR A 159 -2.47 -10.51 15.91
N GLY A 160 -1.45 -11.17 16.46
CA GLY A 160 -1.12 -11.14 17.89
C GLY A 160 -0.36 -9.87 18.30
N ALA A 161 -0.06 -9.76 19.60
CA ALA A 161 0.74 -8.66 20.17
C ALA A 161 2.26 -8.92 20.13
N THR A 162 2.68 -10.13 19.76
CA THR A 162 4.09 -10.52 19.73
C THR A 162 4.60 -10.51 18.30
N ALA A 163 5.64 -9.74 18.02
CA ALA A 163 6.27 -9.68 16.69
C ALA A 163 6.80 -11.06 16.29
N GLY A 164 6.54 -11.44 15.03
CA GLY A 164 6.95 -12.73 14.49
C GLY A 164 5.98 -13.89 14.75
N ASP A 165 4.95 -13.72 15.60
CA ASP A 165 3.90 -14.73 15.75
C ASP A 165 3.12 -14.89 14.46
N VAL A 166 2.92 -16.14 14.03
CA VAL A 166 2.19 -16.45 12.81
C VAL A 166 0.80 -17.00 13.16
N ASN A 167 -0.22 -16.30 12.70
CA ASN A 167 -1.59 -16.80 12.73
C ASN A 167 -1.96 -17.44 11.40
N THR A 168 -2.26 -18.73 11.42
CA THR A 168 -2.69 -19.51 10.26
C THR A 168 -4.19 -19.74 10.30
N VAL A 169 -4.90 -19.24 9.30
CA VAL A 169 -6.34 -19.45 9.12
C VAL A 169 -6.58 -20.36 7.93
N ASN A 170 -7.00 -21.60 8.22
CA ASN A 170 -7.45 -22.55 7.22
C ASN A 170 -8.95 -22.37 6.99
N ILE A 171 -9.34 -22.16 5.74
CA ILE A 171 -10.73 -21.96 5.37
C ILE A 171 -11.29 -23.28 4.87
N PRO A 172 -12.31 -23.85 5.57
CA PRO A 172 -12.82 -25.18 5.23
C PRO A 172 -13.54 -25.22 3.88
N GLN A 173 -13.75 -26.41 3.37
CA GLN A 173 -14.46 -26.70 2.13
C GLN A 173 -13.83 -26.00 0.91
N ASP A 174 -14.61 -25.23 0.18
CA ASP A 174 -14.21 -24.59 -1.06
C ASP A 174 -13.54 -23.21 -0.87
N GLY A 175 -13.29 -22.78 0.37
CA GLY A 175 -12.73 -21.46 0.64
C GLY A 175 -13.75 -20.32 0.49
N ILE A 176 -13.30 -19.08 0.69
CA ILE A 176 -14.13 -17.90 0.53
C ILE A 176 -14.04 -17.40 -0.92
N LEU A 177 -15.21 -17.25 -1.56
CA LEU A 177 -15.32 -16.76 -2.93
C LEU A 177 -15.27 -15.22 -2.99
N TYR A 178 -14.31 -14.71 -3.74
CA TYR A 178 -14.22 -13.31 -4.18
C TYR A 178 -14.63 -13.23 -5.66
N LYS A 179 -15.77 -12.60 -5.94
CA LYS A 179 -16.35 -12.58 -7.29
C LYS A 179 -15.61 -11.62 -8.22
N ASP A 180 -15.15 -10.50 -7.68
CA ASP A 180 -14.64 -9.36 -8.42
C ASP A 180 -13.16 -9.08 -8.11
N GLY A 181 -12.45 -10.09 -7.63
CA GLY A 181 -11.06 -10.01 -7.21
C GLY A 181 -10.87 -9.95 -5.70
N ALA A 182 -9.72 -10.44 -5.24
CA ALA A 182 -9.32 -10.43 -3.83
C ALA A 182 -8.19 -9.43 -3.61
N PHE A 183 -8.40 -8.52 -2.66
CA PHE A 183 -7.46 -7.46 -2.28
C PHE A 183 -7.16 -7.55 -0.79
N VAL A 184 -5.92 -7.25 -0.41
CA VAL A 184 -5.46 -7.28 0.98
C VAL A 184 -5.14 -5.86 1.46
N THR A 185 -5.49 -5.58 2.72
CA THR A 185 -5.08 -4.35 3.42
C THR A 185 -4.70 -4.67 4.85
N PHE A 186 -3.62 -4.09 5.35
CA PHE A 186 -3.19 -4.18 6.75
C PHE A 186 -2.32 -2.98 7.12
N ASP A 187 -2.12 -2.75 8.41
CA ASP A 187 -1.19 -1.75 8.94
C ASP A 187 0.19 -2.41 9.19
N GLU A 188 1.27 -1.72 8.85
CA GLU A 188 2.65 -2.21 8.97
C GLU A 188 3.05 -2.57 10.41
N THR A 189 2.49 -1.87 11.40
CA THR A 189 2.80 -2.13 12.81
C THR A 189 2.06 -3.36 13.33
N GLN A 190 1.00 -3.79 12.65
CA GLN A 190 0.14 -4.90 13.03
C GLN A 190 0.50 -6.20 12.30
N CYS A 191 1.07 -6.10 11.09
CA CYS A 191 1.37 -7.25 10.26
C CYS A 191 2.65 -7.00 9.44
N ASN A 192 3.65 -7.86 9.59
CA ASN A 192 4.88 -7.83 8.79
C ASN A 192 4.68 -8.48 7.43
N SER A 193 3.95 -9.61 7.41
CA SER A 193 3.71 -10.34 6.17
C SER A 193 2.36 -11.05 6.19
N ALA A 194 1.76 -11.19 5.00
CA ALA A 194 0.58 -12.02 4.78
C ALA A 194 0.80 -12.91 3.56
N THR A 195 0.79 -14.23 3.75
CA THR A 195 0.82 -15.20 2.66
C THR A 195 -0.57 -15.78 2.45
N VAL A 196 -1.06 -15.69 1.23
CA VAL A 196 -2.40 -16.10 0.83
C VAL A 196 -2.30 -17.27 -0.14
N TYR A 197 -3.07 -18.33 0.12
CA TYR A 197 -3.24 -19.47 -0.78
C TYR A 197 -4.62 -19.38 -1.43
N PHE A 198 -4.68 -19.45 -2.75
CA PHE A 198 -5.90 -19.19 -3.51
C PHE A 198 -5.96 -19.97 -4.81
N ASP A 199 -7.18 -20.11 -5.35
CA ASP A 199 -7.46 -20.65 -6.68
C ASP A 199 -7.80 -19.49 -7.61
N GLY A 200 -7.20 -19.41 -8.78
CA GLY A 200 -7.49 -18.37 -9.75
C GLY A 200 -6.92 -18.66 -11.14
#